data_17749fd034a793a64d78bb0ea70c89ad
#
_entry.id   17749fd034a793a64d78bb0ea70c89ad
#
_cell.length_a   1.000
_cell.length_b   1.000
_cell.length_c   1.000
_cell.angle_alpha   90.00
_cell.angle_beta   90.00
_cell.angle_gamma   90.00
#
_symmetry.space_group_name_H-M   'P 1'
#
loop_
_entity.id
_entity.type
_entity.pdbx_description
1 polymer ?
#
loop_
_entity_poly.entity_id
_entity_poly.type
_entity_poly.pdbx_seq_one_letter_code
_entity_poly.pdbx_strand_id
1 'polypeptide(L)'
;MQRAGRFMDALTMHYYTLCVDSWDVPKGSATQFGRSDFYKALSRAARMDELITRHDAIMTRYDPQRRVGLIVDEWGAWYDVEPGTNPGFLYQQNTMRDALIAAVTLNIFNRHCDRVVMANLAQTVNVLQAVILTEGERMVLTPTYHVFDLYRPHQDAREVDCFVESDEVGEGAWRMGQVTASASERDGVLTVTLANLSADAPADVRIDGAGARAAQGRVLHGAMDAYNDFGDERLTPAPLAGLRVQDGVVTAQLPPCSVAAVRIERA
;
A
#
# COMPACT_ATOMS: atom_id res chain seq x y z
N MET A 1 -27.04 7.74 -0.73
CA MET A 1 -27.37 7.77 0.71
C MET A 1 -28.83 8.23 0.94
N GLN A 2 -29.19 9.50 0.76
CA GLN A 2 -30.51 10.05 1.14
C GLN A 2 -31.73 9.26 0.59
N ARG A 3 -31.70 8.84 -0.67
CA ARG A 3 -32.83 8.14 -1.30
C ARG A 3 -32.77 6.62 -1.18
N ALA A 4 -31.57 6.04 -1.27
CA ALA A 4 -31.36 4.60 -1.42
C ALA A 4 -30.64 3.94 -0.24
N GLY A 5 -30.07 4.71 0.71
CA GLY A 5 -29.25 4.18 1.81
C GLY A 5 -29.90 3.06 2.61
N ARG A 6 -31.23 3.10 2.78
CA ARG A 6 -31.99 2.04 3.48
C ARG A 6 -32.05 0.69 2.75
N PHE A 7 -31.69 0.66 1.46
CA PHE A 7 -31.78 -0.52 0.59
C PHE A 7 -30.41 -1.06 0.18
N MET A 8 -29.31 -0.50 0.71
CA MET A 8 -27.97 -0.93 0.36
C MET A 8 -27.17 -1.25 1.63
N ASP A 9 -26.24 -2.17 1.51
CA ASP A 9 -25.28 -2.52 2.57
C ASP A 9 -23.93 -1.84 2.37
N ALA A 10 -23.59 -1.47 1.14
CA ALA A 10 -22.39 -0.74 0.83
C ALA A 10 -22.56 0.19 -0.39
N LEU A 11 -21.69 1.19 -0.48
CA LEU A 11 -21.47 2.07 -1.62
C LEU A 11 -20.08 1.79 -2.19
N THR A 12 -19.94 1.71 -3.52
CA THR A 12 -18.66 1.46 -4.16
C THR A 12 -18.03 2.71 -4.76
N MET A 13 -16.70 2.72 -4.85
CA MET A 13 -15.94 3.72 -5.58
C MET A 13 -14.69 3.12 -6.22
N HIS A 14 -14.24 3.70 -7.33
CA HIS A 14 -12.99 3.37 -8.00
C HIS A 14 -12.01 4.53 -7.89
N TYR A 15 -10.72 4.22 -7.73
CA TYR A 15 -9.65 5.20 -7.84
C TYR A 15 -8.38 4.57 -8.37
N TYR A 16 -7.95 5.02 -9.55
CA TYR A 16 -6.67 4.63 -10.14
C TYR A 16 -5.60 5.70 -9.96
N THR A 17 -4.42 5.28 -9.55
CA THR A 17 -3.22 6.12 -9.47
C THR A 17 -2.61 6.28 -10.86
N LEU A 18 -2.66 7.50 -11.39
CA LEU A 18 -2.07 7.86 -12.68
C LEU A 18 -0.88 8.81 -12.47
N CYS A 19 0.17 8.67 -13.28
CA CYS A 19 1.27 9.65 -13.33
C CYS A 19 0.97 10.88 -14.21
N VAL A 20 -0.22 10.94 -14.79
CA VAL A 20 -0.67 12.02 -15.71
C VAL A 20 -1.94 12.68 -15.19
N ASP A 21 -2.30 13.85 -15.76
CA ASP A 21 -3.42 14.65 -15.28
C ASP A 21 -4.72 14.40 -16.05
N SER A 22 -4.68 13.59 -17.14
CA SER A 22 -5.83 13.24 -17.96
C SER A 22 -5.83 11.75 -18.31
N TRP A 23 -7.02 11.20 -18.50
CA TRP A 23 -7.21 9.84 -18.99
C TRP A 23 -6.87 9.67 -20.48
N ASP A 24 -6.93 10.75 -21.24
CA ASP A 24 -6.83 10.77 -22.70
C ASP A 24 -5.39 10.93 -23.22
N VAL A 25 -4.39 10.84 -22.33
CA VAL A 25 -2.96 10.91 -22.67
C VAL A 25 -2.24 9.64 -22.30
N PRO A 26 -1.07 9.37 -22.93
CA PRO A 26 -0.20 8.26 -22.51
C PRO A 26 0.14 8.35 -21.02
N LYS A 27 0.06 7.23 -20.31
CA LYS A 27 0.17 7.17 -18.85
C LYS A 27 1.60 6.95 -18.36
N GLY A 28 2.52 6.73 -19.29
CA GLY A 28 3.92 6.46 -19.02
C GLY A 28 4.22 4.97 -18.81
N SER A 29 5.50 4.64 -18.84
CA SER A 29 5.98 3.27 -18.71
C SER A 29 5.83 2.75 -17.27
N ALA A 30 5.48 1.48 -17.14
CA ALA A 30 5.48 0.78 -15.86
C ALA A 30 6.90 0.59 -15.30
N THR A 31 7.92 0.44 -16.14
CA THR A 31 9.28 0.11 -15.73
C THR A 31 10.31 1.21 -16.02
N GLN A 32 10.04 2.13 -16.96
CA GLN A 32 10.97 3.19 -17.35
C GLN A 32 10.41 4.55 -16.91
N PHE A 33 10.80 5.01 -15.73
CA PHE A 33 10.33 6.25 -15.14
C PHE A 33 11.42 6.91 -14.28
N GLY A 34 11.30 8.22 -14.10
CA GLY A 34 12.20 9.00 -13.25
C GLY A 34 11.67 9.20 -11.83
N ARG A 35 12.48 9.84 -11.00
CA ARG A 35 12.14 10.17 -9.61
C ARG A 35 10.87 11.02 -9.50
N SER A 36 10.68 11.96 -10.41
CA SER A 36 9.48 12.81 -10.42
C SER A 36 8.21 11.99 -10.58
N ASP A 37 8.19 11.03 -11.53
CA ASP A 37 7.04 10.13 -11.73
C ASP A 37 6.84 9.19 -10.55
N PHE A 38 7.93 8.71 -9.93
CA PHE A 38 7.88 7.91 -8.72
C PHE A 38 7.15 8.65 -7.60
N TYR A 39 7.63 9.86 -7.23
CA TYR A 39 6.99 10.63 -6.16
C TYR A 39 5.61 11.15 -6.52
N LYS A 40 5.37 11.48 -7.80
CA LYS A 40 4.03 11.84 -8.29
C LYS A 40 3.04 10.70 -8.08
N ALA A 41 3.44 9.47 -8.41
CA ALA A 41 2.60 8.28 -8.21
C ALA A 41 2.27 8.06 -6.72
N LEU A 42 3.27 8.12 -5.83
CA LEU A 42 3.07 7.95 -4.39
C LEU A 42 2.18 9.05 -3.79
N SER A 43 2.41 10.31 -4.17
CA SER A 43 1.58 11.45 -3.74
C SER A 43 0.13 11.29 -4.21
N ARG A 44 -0.09 10.75 -5.41
CA ARG A 44 -1.43 10.49 -5.92
C ARG A 44 -2.09 9.28 -5.25
N ALA A 45 -1.35 8.24 -4.93
CA ALA A 45 -1.87 7.13 -4.13
C ALA A 45 -2.34 7.62 -2.74
N ALA A 46 -1.60 8.53 -2.12
CA ALA A 46 -1.97 9.12 -0.83
C ALA A 46 -3.28 9.94 -0.87
N ARG A 47 -3.75 10.40 -2.05
CA ARG A 47 -5.06 11.06 -2.19
C ARG A 47 -6.25 10.16 -1.85
N MET A 48 -6.05 8.86 -1.77
CA MET A 48 -7.09 7.93 -1.31
C MET A 48 -7.63 8.33 0.08
N ASP A 49 -6.78 8.84 0.95
CA ASP A 49 -7.17 9.31 2.29
C ASP A 49 -8.20 10.46 2.21
N GLU A 50 -7.92 11.46 1.39
CA GLU A 50 -8.84 12.58 1.13
C GLU A 50 -10.17 12.10 0.54
N LEU A 51 -10.11 11.19 -0.44
CA LEU A 51 -11.31 10.67 -1.10
C LEU A 51 -12.21 9.92 -0.11
N ILE A 52 -11.64 9.01 0.69
CA ILE A 52 -12.41 8.27 1.69
C ILE A 52 -12.97 9.21 2.73
N THR A 53 -12.17 10.13 3.28
CA THR A 53 -12.59 11.11 4.29
C THR A 53 -13.79 11.94 3.79
N ARG A 54 -13.75 12.43 2.54
CA ARG A 54 -14.85 13.21 1.97
C ARG A 54 -16.11 12.37 1.74
N HIS A 55 -15.97 11.14 1.24
CA HIS A 55 -17.09 10.23 1.07
C HIS A 55 -17.70 9.84 2.41
N ASP A 56 -16.88 9.49 3.40
CA ASP A 56 -17.36 9.15 4.74
C ASP A 56 -18.09 10.32 5.39
N ALA A 57 -17.60 11.54 5.30
CA ALA A 57 -18.28 12.72 5.83
C ALA A 57 -19.69 12.91 5.23
N ILE A 58 -19.85 12.65 3.91
CA ILE A 58 -21.16 12.70 3.26
C ILE A 58 -22.03 11.49 3.68
N MET A 59 -21.45 10.30 3.73
CA MET A 59 -22.16 9.08 4.12
C MET A 59 -22.67 9.19 5.57
N THR A 60 -21.81 9.63 6.50
CA THR A 60 -22.13 9.78 7.94
C THR A 60 -23.26 10.77 8.17
N ARG A 61 -23.40 11.80 7.35
CA ARG A 61 -24.54 12.74 7.43
C ARG A 61 -25.90 12.03 7.27
N TYR A 62 -25.98 10.96 6.49
CA TYR A 62 -27.20 10.20 6.20
C TYR A 62 -27.25 8.84 6.89
N ASP A 63 -26.14 8.38 7.43
CA ASP A 63 -25.96 7.08 8.08
C ASP A 63 -24.98 7.23 9.25
N PRO A 64 -25.39 7.93 10.34
CA PRO A 64 -24.50 8.21 11.47
C PRO A 64 -24.10 6.94 12.24
N GLN A 65 -24.85 5.84 12.11
CA GLN A 65 -24.51 4.55 12.70
C GLN A 65 -23.52 3.75 11.86
N ARG A 66 -23.08 4.27 10.69
CA ARG A 66 -22.12 3.62 9.78
C ARG A 66 -22.52 2.22 9.33
N ARG A 67 -23.83 1.99 9.16
CA ARG A 67 -24.38 0.71 8.69
C ARG A 67 -24.00 0.40 7.23
N VAL A 68 -23.97 1.42 6.38
CA VAL A 68 -23.60 1.29 4.97
C VAL A 68 -22.10 1.40 4.83
N GLY A 69 -21.43 0.31 4.46
CA GLY A 69 -19.98 0.28 4.22
C GLY A 69 -19.56 1.06 2.97
N LEU A 70 -18.29 1.43 2.91
CA LEU A 70 -17.64 1.89 1.69
C LEU A 70 -16.77 0.77 1.13
N ILE A 71 -16.93 0.44 -0.14
CA ILE A 71 -16.11 -0.54 -0.85
C ILE A 71 -15.29 0.20 -1.91
N VAL A 72 -13.99 0.06 -1.85
CA VAL A 72 -13.09 0.51 -2.93
C VAL A 72 -12.84 -0.69 -3.83
N ASP A 73 -13.79 -0.95 -4.73
CA ASP A 73 -13.84 -2.20 -5.50
C ASP A 73 -12.91 -2.22 -6.73
N GLU A 74 -12.33 -1.08 -7.10
CA GLU A 74 -11.18 -1.01 -8.00
C GLU A 74 -10.20 0.08 -7.55
N TRP A 75 -8.93 -0.31 -7.36
CA TRP A 75 -7.83 0.61 -7.10
C TRP A 75 -6.50 0.03 -7.59
N GLY A 76 -5.49 0.86 -7.69
CA GLY A 76 -4.14 0.50 -8.11
C GLY A 76 -3.55 1.50 -9.10
N ALA A 77 -2.36 1.19 -9.61
CA ALA A 77 -1.68 1.99 -10.62
C ALA A 77 -2.12 1.59 -12.03
N TRP A 78 -2.19 2.58 -12.92
CA TRP A 78 -2.49 2.36 -14.33
C TRP A 78 -1.46 3.09 -15.19
N TYR A 79 -0.68 2.32 -15.97
CA TYR A 79 0.32 2.81 -16.91
C TYR A 79 -0.05 2.40 -18.35
N ASP A 80 0.79 2.78 -19.30
CA ASP A 80 0.70 2.24 -20.64
C ASP A 80 1.03 0.73 -20.61
N VAL A 81 0.40 -0.02 -21.51
CA VAL A 81 0.65 -1.47 -21.63
C VAL A 81 2.09 -1.74 -22.04
N GLU A 82 2.63 -2.89 -21.64
CA GLU A 82 3.97 -3.28 -22.06
C GLU A 82 4.08 -3.38 -23.59
N PRO A 83 5.18 -2.86 -24.17
CA PRO A 83 5.39 -2.88 -25.63
C PRO A 83 5.26 -4.29 -26.19
N GLY A 84 4.55 -4.42 -27.32
CA GLY A 84 4.34 -5.69 -27.99
C GLY A 84 3.18 -6.55 -27.47
N THR A 85 2.51 -6.10 -26.40
CA THR A 85 1.30 -6.77 -25.89
C THR A 85 0.02 -6.19 -26.51
N ASN A 86 -1.09 -6.94 -26.41
CA ASN A 86 -2.39 -6.45 -26.86
C ASN A 86 -2.90 -5.34 -25.92
N PRO A 87 -3.13 -4.11 -26.40
CA PRO A 87 -3.57 -2.99 -25.57
C PRO A 87 -4.87 -3.26 -24.82
N GLY A 88 -5.77 -4.06 -25.37
CA GLY A 88 -7.05 -4.41 -24.75
C GLY A 88 -6.92 -5.32 -23.52
N PHE A 89 -5.77 -5.91 -23.29
CA PHE A 89 -5.52 -6.78 -22.13
C PHE A 89 -4.94 -6.03 -20.94
N LEU A 90 -4.54 -4.77 -21.11
CA LEU A 90 -4.04 -3.90 -20.06
C LEU A 90 -2.87 -4.50 -19.27
N TYR A 91 -2.01 -5.28 -19.94
CA TYR A 91 -0.85 -5.89 -19.32
C TYR A 91 0.23 -4.84 -19.07
N GLN A 92 0.64 -4.69 -17.82
CA GLN A 92 1.76 -3.86 -17.40
C GLN A 92 2.62 -4.62 -16.37
N GLN A 93 3.91 -4.31 -16.31
CA GLN A 93 4.81 -4.82 -15.29
C GLN A 93 4.55 -4.08 -13.96
N ASN A 94 4.96 -4.69 -12.85
CA ASN A 94 4.84 -4.14 -11.50
C ASN A 94 6.21 -4.03 -10.85
N THR A 95 6.55 -2.84 -10.35
CA THR A 95 7.85 -2.52 -9.76
C THR A 95 7.74 -2.27 -8.24
N MET A 96 8.85 -1.90 -7.60
CA MET A 96 8.82 -1.42 -6.21
C MET A 96 8.00 -0.14 -6.04
N ARG A 97 7.85 0.71 -7.09
CA ARG A 97 6.89 1.83 -7.07
C ARG A 97 5.46 1.34 -6.80
N ASP A 98 5.05 0.27 -7.45
CA ASP A 98 3.71 -0.31 -7.29
C ASP A 98 3.54 -0.95 -5.91
N ALA A 99 4.56 -1.61 -5.40
CA ALA A 99 4.58 -2.11 -4.02
C ALA A 99 4.37 -0.97 -3.00
N LEU A 100 5.02 0.18 -3.20
CA LEU A 100 4.86 1.33 -2.32
C LEU A 100 3.47 2.00 -2.50
N ILE A 101 2.93 2.07 -3.73
CA ILE A 101 1.54 2.49 -3.96
C ILE A 101 0.57 1.60 -3.18
N ALA A 102 0.77 0.28 -3.25
CA ALA A 102 -0.06 -0.67 -2.50
C ALA A 102 0.07 -0.47 -0.99
N ALA A 103 1.29 -0.30 -0.47
CA ALA A 103 1.53 -0.10 0.95
C ALA A 103 0.90 1.20 1.48
N VAL A 104 1.06 2.32 0.77
CA VAL A 104 0.42 3.61 1.09
C VAL A 104 -1.10 3.43 1.15
N THR A 105 -1.67 2.82 0.12
CA THR A 105 -3.12 2.66 -0.01
C THR A 105 -3.69 1.71 1.05
N LEU A 106 -3.03 0.57 1.31
CA LEU A 106 -3.46 -0.38 2.34
C LEU A 106 -3.35 0.21 3.76
N ASN A 107 -2.31 1.00 4.05
CA ASN A 107 -2.22 1.73 5.32
C ASN A 107 -3.39 2.71 5.49
N ILE A 108 -3.83 3.37 4.42
CA ILE A 108 -5.00 4.24 4.43
C ILE A 108 -6.27 3.42 4.70
N PHE A 109 -6.48 2.31 4.01
CA PHE A 109 -7.65 1.46 4.23
C PHE A 109 -7.74 0.94 5.67
N ASN A 110 -6.61 0.53 6.25
CA ASN A 110 -6.56 0.08 7.64
C ASN A 110 -7.01 1.18 8.61
N ARG A 111 -6.55 2.43 8.41
CA ARG A 111 -6.97 3.58 9.24
C ARG A 111 -8.43 3.99 9.06
N HIS A 112 -9.06 3.62 7.95
CA HIS A 112 -10.46 3.90 7.64
C HIS A 112 -11.36 2.66 7.75
N CYS A 113 -10.92 1.61 8.46
CA CYS A 113 -11.63 0.34 8.56
C CYS A 113 -13.00 0.43 9.25
N ASP A 114 -13.29 1.53 9.92
CA ASP A 114 -14.60 1.84 10.49
C ASP A 114 -15.66 2.20 9.41
N ARG A 115 -15.23 2.48 8.18
CA ARG A 115 -16.10 2.74 7.03
C ARG A 115 -15.74 1.90 5.82
N VAL A 116 -14.45 1.67 5.54
CA VAL A 116 -14.00 0.82 4.42
C VAL A 116 -14.07 -0.63 4.82
N VAL A 117 -15.03 -1.34 4.26
CA VAL A 117 -15.30 -2.76 4.60
C VAL A 117 -14.70 -3.75 3.60
N MET A 118 -14.29 -3.27 2.41
CA MET A 118 -13.65 -4.09 1.37
C MET A 118 -12.84 -3.20 0.43
N ALA A 119 -11.72 -3.70 -0.06
CA ALA A 119 -10.93 -3.06 -1.09
C ALA A 119 -10.33 -4.11 -2.04
N ASN A 120 -10.54 -3.94 -3.35
CA ASN A 120 -10.15 -4.89 -4.38
C ASN A 120 -9.14 -4.26 -5.32
N LEU A 121 -7.91 -4.79 -5.30
CA LEU A 121 -6.88 -4.36 -6.24
C LEU A 121 -7.25 -4.75 -7.68
N ALA A 122 -7.02 -3.90 -8.62
CA ALA A 122 -7.19 -4.17 -10.03
C ALA A 122 -5.84 -4.48 -10.68
N GLN A 123 -5.54 -5.78 -10.99
CA GLN A 123 -6.36 -6.95 -10.71
C GLN A 123 -5.46 -8.10 -10.21
N THR A 124 -6.00 -9.33 -10.19
CA THR A 124 -5.25 -10.46 -9.61
C THR A 124 -4.16 -10.97 -10.53
N VAL A 125 -4.43 -11.18 -11.84
CA VAL A 125 -3.51 -11.82 -12.80
C VAL A 125 -3.44 -11.00 -14.08
N ASN A 126 -2.23 -10.65 -14.52
CA ASN A 126 -1.87 -10.10 -15.83
C ASN A 126 -2.49 -8.75 -16.21
N VAL A 127 -3.31 -8.14 -15.39
CA VAL A 127 -4.05 -6.91 -15.72
C VAL A 127 -3.70 -5.80 -14.74
N LEU A 128 -3.27 -4.65 -15.25
CA LEU A 128 -2.93 -3.47 -14.46
C LEU A 128 -1.94 -3.79 -13.34
N GLN A 129 -2.20 -3.36 -12.10
CA GLN A 129 -1.35 -3.66 -10.95
C GLN A 129 -1.59 -5.11 -10.45
N ALA A 130 -1.26 -6.09 -11.27
CA ALA A 130 -1.48 -7.50 -10.94
C ALA A 130 -0.57 -8.00 -9.82
N VAL A 131 -1.10 -8.85 -8.96
CA VAL A 131 -0.30 -9.52 -7.91
C VAL A 131 0.48 -10.70 -8.49
N ILE A 132 -0.01 -11.32 -9.57
CA ILE A 132 0.60 -12.46 -10.24
C ILE A 132 0.70 -12.16 -11.75
N LEU A 133 1.85 -12.47 -12.35
CA LEU A 133 1.98 -12.49 -13.79
C LEU A 133 2.17 -13.94 -14.27
N THR A 134 1.59 -14.28 -15.41
CA THR A 134 1.67 -15.61 -16.01
C THR A 134 2.01 -15.52 -17.49
N GLU A 135 2.83 -16.45 -17.97
CA GLU A 135 3.14 -16.63 -19.38
C GLU A 135 3.30 -18.12 -19.70
N GLY A 136 2.35 -18.69 -20.42
CA GLY A 136 2.29 -20.14 -20.65
C GLY A 136 2.21 -20.90 -19.32
N GLU A 137 3.19 -21.76 -19.06
CA GLU A 137 3.27 -22.54 -17.82
C GLU A 137 4.04 -21.82 -16.69
N ARG A 138 4.56 -20.63 -16.96
CA ARG A 138 5.35 -19.86 -15.99
C ARG A 138 4.46 -18.92 -15.19
N MET A 139 4.83 -18.69 -13.95
CA MET A 139 4.19 -17.74 -13.04
C MET A 139 5.27 -16.97 -12.27
N VAL A 140 5.02 -15.70 -11.99
CA VAL A 140 5.87 -14.86 -11.13
C VAL A 140 5.01 -14.06 -10.16
N LEU A 141 5.48 -13.95 -8.93
CA LEU A 141 4.87 -13.10 -7.90
C LEU A 141 5.46 -11.70 -8.00
N THR A 142 4.60 -10.69 -8.18
CA THR A 142 5.05 -9.30 -8.28
C THR A 142 5.42 -8.73 -6.90
N PRO A 143 6.16 -7.61 -6.83
CA PRO A 143 6.37 -6.91 -5.56
C PRO A 143 5.05 -6.55 -4.84
N THR A 144 3.99 -6.26 -5.60
CA THR A 144 2.65 -6.01 -5.05
C THR A 144 2.09 -7.24 -4.31
N TYR A 145 2.28 -8.46 -4.81
CA TYR A 145 1.89 -9.69 -4.12
C TYR A 145 2.53 -9.75 -2.72
N HIS A 146 3.82 -9.49 -2.65
CA HIS A 146 4.55 -9.55 -1.38
C HIS A 146 4.09 -8.51 -0.37
N VAL A 147 3.62 -7.36 -0.83
CA VAL A 147 2.96 -6.38 0.06
C VAL A 147 1.68 -6.97 0.65
N PHE A 148 0.82 -7.57 -0.16
CA PHE A 148 -0.40 -8.23 0.35
C PHE A 148 -0.07 -9.34 1.37
N ASP A 149 0.98 -10.15 1.13
CA ASP A 149 1.42 -11.17 2.09
C ASP A 149 1.89 -10.54 3.41
N LEU A 150 2.65 -9.44 3.35
CA LEU A 150 3.09 -8.70 4.54
C LEU A 150 1.91 -8.09 5.32
N TYR A 151 0.84 -7.67 4.64
CA TYR A 151 -0.35 -7.04 5.24
C TYR A 151 -1.40 -8.05 5.70
N ARG A 152 -1.30 -9.32 5.33
CA ARG A 152 -2.25 -10.37 5.71
C ARG A 152 -2.57 -10.44 7.22
N PRO A 153 -1.65 -10.17 8.16
CA PRO A 153 -1.96 -10.20 9.59
C PRO A 153 -2.96 -9.13 10.06
N HIS A 154 -3.24 -8.09 9.26
CA HIS A 154 -4.26 -7.10 9.59
C HIS A 154 -5.69 -7.61 9.38
N GLN A 155 -5.89 -8.64 8.58
CA GLN A 155 -7.21 -9.22 8.34
C GLN A 155 -7.78 -9.81 9.62
N ASP A 156 -9.05 -9.49 9.92
CA ASP A 156 -9.76 -9.91 11.14
C ASP A 156 -9.06 -9.48 12.45
N ALA A 157 -8.16 -8.51 12.38
CA ALA A 157 -7.52 -7.90 13.53
C ALA A 157 -8.24 -6.60 13.94
N ARG A 158 -8.09 -6.19 15.17
CA ARG A 158 -8.57 -4.89 15.67
C ARG A 158 -7.55 -3.80 15.29
N GLU A 159 -8.01 -2.79 14.60
CA GLU A 159 -7.19 -1.61 14.30
C GLU A 159 -6.71 -0.95 15.60
N VAL A 160 -5.49 -0.41 15.55
CA VAL A 160 -4.85 0.35 16.63
C VAL A 160 -4.38 1.68 16.05
N ASP A 161 -4.88 2.77 16.60
CA ASP A 161 -4.48 4.12 16.21
C ASP A 161 -2.95 4.26 16.17
N CYS A 162 -2.44 4.77 15.07
CA CYS A 162 -1.01 4.90 14.81
C CYS A 162 -0.71 6.30 14.29
N PHE A 163 0.00 7.09 15.10
CA PHE A 163 0.51 8.40 14.67
C PHE A 163 1.94 8.23 14.13
N VAL A 164 2.21 8.84 12.97
CA VAL A 164 3.53 8.80 12.33
C VAL A 164 4.09 10.20 12.22
N GLU A 165 5.26 10.41 12.79
CA GLU A 165 6.09 11.60 12.60
C GLU A 165 7.34 11.19 11.81
N SER A 166 7.62 11.85 10.71
CA SER A 166 8.78 11.56 9.87
C SER A 166 9.22 12.80 9.09
N ASP A 167 10.46 12.79 8.60
CA ASP A 167 10.93 13.75 7.63
C ASP A 167 10.07 13.70 6.35
N GLU A 168 10.16 14.75 5.53
CA GLU A 168 9.56 14.79 4.23
C GLU A 168 10.51 14.28 3.14
N VAL A 169 9.93 13.53 2.19
CA VAL A 169 10.60 13.12 0.94
C VAL A 169 9.80 13.61 -0.26
N GLY A 170 10.44 13.63 -1.43
CA GLY A 170 9.74 13.98 -2.65
C GLY A 170 10.60 14.80 -3.61
N GLU A 171 10.00 15.19 -4.73
CA GLU A 171 10.60 16.02 -5.76
C GLU A 171 9.62 17.08 -6.25
N GLY A 172 10.04 18.33 -6.30
CA GLY A 172 9.22 19.46 -6.72
C GLY A 172 7.95 19.60 -5.87
N ALA A 173 6.80 19.55 -6.51
CA ALA A 173 5.49 19.64 -5.85
C ALA A 173 5.00 18.32 -5.22
N TRP A 174 5.68 17.21 -5.48
CA TRP A 174 5.28 15.87 -5.04
C TRP A 174 6.04 15.50 -3.76
N ARG A 175 5.59 16.04 -2.62
CA ARG A 175 6.19 15.82 -1.31
C ARG A 175 5.22 15.14 -0.35
N MET A 176 5.77 14.32 0.54
CA MET A 176 4.99 13.58 1.54
C MET A 176 5.90 13.15 2.70
N GLY A 177 5.32 12.67 3.78
CA GLY A 177 6.12 12.04 4.85
C GLY A 177 6.93 10.86 4.32
N GLN A 178 8.17 10.73 4.78
CA GLN A 178 9.05 9.63 4.38
C GLN A 178 8.51 8.27 4.78
N VAL A 179 7.85 8.18 5.94
CA VAL A 179 7.31 6.92 6.44
C VAL A 179 5.79 7.00 6.54
N THR A 180 5.11 5.95 6.13
CA THR A 180 3.69 5.72 6.41
C THR A 180 3.52 4.38 7.13
N ALA A 181 2.50 4.29 8.01
CA ALA A 181 2.25 3.08 8.78
C ALA A 181 0.76 2.87 9.06
N SER A 182 0.43 1.63 9.41
CA SER A 182 -0.79 1.26 10.12
C SER A 182 -0.52 0.15 11.12
N ALA A 183 -1.38 0.03 12.13
CA ALA A 183 -1.22 -0.95 13.19
C ALA A 183 -2.53 -1.69 13.48
N SER A 184 -2.42 -2.95 13.88
CA SER A 184 -3.55 -3.73 14.37
C SER A 184 -3.12 -4.77 15.39
N GLU A 185 -4.06 -5.23 16.21
CA GLU A 185 -3.82 -6.24 17.23
C GLU A 185 -4.74 -7.43 17.06
N ARG A 186 -4.17 -8.62 17.14
CA ARG A 186 -4.89 -9.88 17.16
C ARG A 186 -4.19 -10.86 18.08
N ASP A 187 -4.93 -11.49 18.99
CA ASP A 187 -4.45 -12.55 19.89
C ASP A 187 -3.20 -12.13 20.71
N GLY A 188 -3.14 -10.86 21.16
CA GLY A 188 -2.04 -10.31 21.93
C GLY A 188 -0.78 -9.96 21.11
N VAL A 189 -0.85 -10.07 19.80
CA VAL A 189 0.23 -9.68 18.88
C VAL A 189 -0.16 -8.37 18.18
N LEU A 190 0.67 -7.34 18.37
CA LEU A 190 0.56 -6.09 17.61
C LEU A 190 1.32 -6.26 16.28
N THR A 191 0.65 -6.02 15.18
CA THR A 191 1.27 -5.95 13.85
C THR A 191 1.35 -4.49 13.42
N VAL A 192 2.54 -4.05 13.02
CA VAL A 192 2.78 -2.72 12.46
C VAL A 192 3.34 -2.89 11.04
N THR A 193 2.65 -2.38 10.04
CA THR A 193 3.17 -2.27 8.68
C THR A 193 3.69 -0.88 8.44
N LEU A 194 4.86 -0.80 7.81
CA LEU A 194 5.64 0.42 7.59
C LEU A 194 6.09 0.47 6.13
N ALA A 195 6.06 1.65 5.52
CA ALA A 195 6.71 1.85 4.22
C ALA A 195 7.63 3.06 4.27
N ASN A 196 8.90 2.88 3.84
CA ASN A 196 9.83 3.96 3.59
C ASN A 196 9.71 4.40 2.13
N LEU A 197 9.17 5.59 1.91
CA LEU A 197 8.86 6.16 0.61
C LEU A 197 10.05 6.89 -0.04
N SER A 198 11.20 6.97 0.65
CA SER A 198 12.42 7.55 0.06
C SER A 198 12.99 6.64 -1.02
N ALA A 199 13.32 7.22 -2.17
CA ALA A 199 14.02 6.50 -3.24
C ALA A 199 15.45 6.09 -2.85
N ASP A 200 16.12 6.86 -1.97
CA ASP A 200 17.57 6.73 -1.73
C ASP A 200 17.97 6.65 -0.27
N ALA A 201 17.17 7.20 0.65
CA ALA A 201 17.56 7.31 2.05
C ALA A 201 16.89 6.23 2.92
N PRO A 202 17.62 5.57 3.82
CA PRO A 202 17.03 4.75 4.85
C PRO A 202 16.22 5.61 5.83
N ALA A 203 15.33 4.98 6.60
CA ALA A 203 14.60 5.59 7.68
C ALA A 203 14.86 4.86 8.99
N ASP A 204 15.37 5.56 9.99
CA ASP A 204 15.42 5.05 11.35
C ASP A 204 14.04 5.18 11.97
N VAL A 205 13.44 4.07 12.37
CA VAL A 205 12.10 4.04 12.96
C VAL A 205 12.15 3.63 14.41
N ARG A 206 11.26 4.27 15.19
CA ARG A 206 11.04 3.97 16.59
C ARG A 206 9.53 3.80 16.81
N ILE A 207 9.12 2.67 17.36
CA ILE A 207 7.73 2.36 17.68
C ILE A 207 7.58 2.43 19.20
N ASP A 208 6.97 3.50 19.66
CA ASP A 208 6.67 3.75 21.07
C ASP A 208 5.27 3.24 21.44
N GLY A 209 5.03 3.04 22.73
CA GLY A 209 3.72 2.62 23.24
C GLY A 209 3.35 1.15 22.96
N ALA A 210 4.22 0.42 22.28
CA ALA A 210 3.96 -0.98 21.94
C ALA A 210 3.97 -1.94 23.15
N GLY A 211 4.68 -1.59 24.24
CA GLY A 211 4.88 -2.51 25.38
C GLY A 211 5.54 -3.81 24.94
N ALA A 212 6.53 -3.70 24.05
CA ALA A 212 7.14 -4.85 23.40
C ALA A 212 7.98 -5.71 24.35
N ARG A 213 7.73 -7.01 24.34
CA ARG A 213 8.59 -8.04 24.94
C ARG A 213 9.53 -8.66 23.90
N ALA A 214 9.01 -8.93 22.71
CA ALA A 214 9.76 -9.45 21.58
C ALA A 214 9.18 -8.86 20.27
N ALA A 215 10.00 -8.81 19.23
CA ALA A 215 9.55 -8.39 17.92
C ALA A 215 10.25 -9.17 16.81
N GLN A 216 9.55 -9.42 15.71
CA GLN A 216 10.05 -10.00 14.48
C GLN A 216 9.60 -9.16 13.30
N GLY A 217 10.45 -8.98 12.31
CA GLY A 217 10.13 -8.18 11.12
C GLY A 217 10.55 -8.86 9.84
N ARG A 218 9.77 -8.62 8.78
CA ARG A 218 10.13 -8.93 7.39
C ARG A 218 10.06 -7.65 6.59
N VAL A 219 10.93 -7.52 5.58
CA VAL A 219 11.02 -6.34 4.72
C VAL A 219 11.18 -6.75 3.26
N LEU A 220 10.39 -6.14 2.39
CA LEU A 220 10.57 -6.11 0.94
C LEU A 220 11.25 -4.79 0.58
N HIS A 221 12.34 -4.81 -0.18
CA HIS A 221 13.00 -3.59 -0.65
C HIS A 221 13.74 -3.82 -1.97
N GLY A 222 13.99 -2.74 -2.70
CA GLY A 222 14.73 -2.74 -3.95
C GLY A 222 14.84 -1.32 -4.53
N ALA A 223 15.49 -1.15 -5.67
CA ALA A 223 15.44 0.10 -6.41
C ALA A 223 13.98 0.42 -6.80
N MET A 224 13.64 1.70 -6.97
CA MET A 224 12.26 2.14 -7.24
C MET A 224 11.63 1.48 -8.48
N ASP A 225 12.45 1.12 -9.46
CA ASP A 225 12.09 0.50 -10.73
C ASP A 225 12.34 -1.01 -10.78
N ALA A 226 12.87 -1.59 -9.70
CA ALA A 226 13.13 -3.04 -9.64
C ALA A 226 11.81 -3.82 -9.63
N TYR A 227 11.80 -4.95 -10.34
CA TYR A 227 10.65 -5.85 -10.45
C TYR A 227 11.10 -7.32 -10.53
N ASN A 228 10.17 -8.23 -10.33
CA ASN A 228 10.34 -9.65 -10.58
C ASN A 228 9.90 -9.99 -12.01
N ASP A 229 10.65 -10.87 -12.67
CA ASP A 229 10.33 -11.37 -14.00
C ASP A 229 10.47 -12.89 -14.05
N PHE A 230 9.98 -13.50 -15.11
CA PHE A 230 10.01 -14.95 -15.32
C PHE A 230 11.45 -15.48 -15.32
N GLY A 231 11.80 -16.20 -14.25
CA GLY A 231 13.15 -16.71 -14.01
C GLY A 231 14.09 -15.76 -13.24
N ASP A 232 13.61 -14.62 -12.81
CA ASP A 232 14.33 -13.67 -11.96
C ASP A 232 13.43 -13.08 -10.86
N GLU A 233 13.22 -13.83 -9.78
CA GLU A 233 12.35 -13.48 -8.64
C GLU A 233 13.19 -13.07 -7.42
N ARG A 234 14.02 -12.04 -7.54
CA ARG A 234 14.92 -11.57 -6.46
C ARG A 234 14.24 -10.69 -5.43
N LEU A 235 13.14 -10.02 -5.78
CA LEU A 235 12.38 -9.18 -4.85
C LEU A 235 11.42 -10.04 -4.05
N THR A 236 11.90 -10.53 -2.91
CA THR A 236 11.12 -11.31 -1.94
C THR A 236 11.36 -10.77 -0.54
N PRO A 237 10.36 -10.82 0.37
CA PRO A 237 10.53 -10.35 1.74
C PRO A 237 11.58 -11.16 2.49
N ALA A 238 12.57 -10.45 3.02
CA ALA A 238 13.63 -10.98 3.88
C ALA A 238 13.43 -10.59 5.35
N PRO A 239 14.11 -11.21 6.31
CA PRO A 239 14.12 -10.74 7.71
C PRO A 239 14.58 -9.28 7.79
N LEU A 240 13.87 -8.46 8.58
CA LEU A 240 14.26 -7.07 8.83
C LEU A 240 15.48 -7.04 9.75
N ALA A 241 16.63 -6.70 9.19
CA ALA A 241 17.88 -6.62 9.94
C ALA A 241 17.86 -5.45 10.93
N GLY A 242 18.60 -5.60 12.04
CA GLY A 242 18.79 -4.51 13.01
C GLY A 242 17.57 -4.17 13.86
N LEU A 243 16.49 -4.95 13.78
CA LEU A 243 15.32 -4.80 14.65
C LEU A 243 15.71 -5.11 16.09
N ARG A 244 15.38 -4.21 17.02
CA ARG A 244 15.72 -4.32 18.45
C ARG A 244 14.50 -3.99 19.30
N VAL A 245 14.44 -4.63 20.47
CA VAL A 245 13.49 -4.32 21.53
C VAL A 245 14.27 -3.89 22.76
N GLN A 246 13.99 -2.71 23.27
CA GLN A 246 14.56 -2.19 24.51
C GLN A 246 13.52 -1.36 25.26
N ASP A 247 13.33 -1.64 26.54
CA ASP A 247 12.41 -0.92 27.43
C ASP A 247 10.97 -0.81 26.88
N GLY A 248 10.48 -1.86 26.22
CA GLY A 248 9.15 -1.89 25.62
C GLY A 248 9.02 -1.17 24.27
N VAL A 249 10.11 -0.60 23.77
CA VAL A 249 10.20 0.14 22.51
C VAL A 249 10.84 -0.73 21.43
N VAL A 250 10.31 -0.67 20.20
CA VAL A 250 10.91 -1.33 19.04
C VAL A 250 11.62 -0.30 18.18
N THR A 251 12.85 -0.61 17.77
CA THR A 251 13.62 0.20 16.83
C THR A 251 14.09 -0.65 15.64
N ALA A 252 14.12 -0.05 14.46
CA ALA A 252 14.65 -0.66 13.25
C ALA A 252 15.11 0.41 12.25
N GLN A 253 15.92 0.01 11.27
CA GLN A 253 16.21 0.83 10.12
C GLN A 253 15.54 0.23 8.88
N LEU A 254 14.69 1.02 8.22
CA LEU A 254 14.06 0.63 6.96
C LEU A 254 14.95 1.04 5.79
N PRO A 255 15.32 0.12 4.89
CA PRO A 255 16.00 0.47 3.64
C PRO A 255 15.20 1.49 2.82
N PRO A 256 15.82 2.19 1.86
CA PRO A 256 15.08 2.96 0.85
C PRO A 256 14.10 2.06 0.09
N CYS A 257 13.04 2.64 -0.47
CA CYS A 257 12.02 1.92 -1.24
C CYS A 257 11.63 0.59 -0.58
N SER A 258 11.13 0.62 0.64
CA SER A 258 10.86 -0.60 1.38
C SER A 258 9.46 -0.65 1.98
N VAL A 259 8.95 -1.87 2.12
CA VAL A 259 7.72 -2.18 2.84
C VAL A 259 8.05 -3.25 3.89
N ALA A 260 7.75 -2.98 5.14
CA ALA A 260 8.02 -3.88 6.24
C ALA A 260 6.74 -4.22 7.03
N ALA A 261 6.70 -5.44 7.57
CA ALA A 261 5.75 -5.83 8.60
C ALA A 261 6.52 -6.26 9.85
N VAL A 262 6.18 -5.65 10.97
CA VAL A 262 6.76 -5.94 12.30
C VAL A 262 5.66 -6.53 13.17
N ARG A 263 5.87 -7.74 13.67
CA ARG A 263 5.01 -8.40 14.65
C ARG A 263 5.64 -8.24 16.02
N ILE A 264 4.88 -7.72 16.97
CA ILE A 264 5.33 -7.36 18.31
C ILE A 264 4.53 -8.16 19.33
N GLU A 265 5.20 -8.99 20.10
CA GLU A 265 4.62 -9.64 21.28
C GLU A 265 4.65 -8.64 22.44
N ARG A 266 3.49 -8.40 23.04
CA ARG A 266 3.36 -7.47 24.16
C ARG A 266 3.66 -8.16 25.50
N ALA A 267 4.08 -7.36 26.49
CA ALA A 267 4.34 -7.85 27.85
C ALA A 267 3.04 -8.22 28.59
#